data_b1341b64b5c5c593f7ca967099637c6b
#
_entry.id   b1341b64b5c5c593f7ca967099637c6b
#
_cell.length_a   1.000
_cell.length_b   1.000
_cell.length_c   1.000
_cell.angle_alpha   90.00
_cell.angle_beta   90.00
_cell.angle_gamma   90.00
#
_symmetry.space_group_name_H-M   'P 1'
#
loop_
_entity.id
_entity.type
_entity.pdbx_description
1 polymer ?
#
loop_
_entity_poly.entity_id
_entity_poly.type
_entity_poly.pdbx_seq_one_letter_code
_entity_poly.pdbx_strand_id
1 'polypeptide(L)'
;VLDGVGAGELPDAAGYGDQGSNTLGNLARAAGGLTLPTLGRMGLGNITDILGVPRNDRPSSSWGCMTELSAGKDTITGHWEMTGLVSTRPFPTYPNGFPDVVINEFEKRIGRDVLWNKPASGTEIIRELGDEHMRTGKPIVYTSADSVFQIAAHEGVIPVDELYRMCSVAREILKPPHNVCRVIARPFVGPPYERTYRRKDFALTPPEDTVLDMLCEKQTEVWSVGKVCDMFGARGFTRCIKSQGNADGLTKLTKASNELDRGLVFINLVDFDTLYGHRNDVAGFKAALEEFDSWLPEYLKKLGPEDYLFITADHGCDPTTKSTDHSREYVPMLFYNSQSPARDLGVRESFMDLGATVADIFGITEFGRGRSFLKKS
;
A
#
# COMPACT_ATOMS: atom_id res chain seq x y z
N VAL A 1 5.15 3.79 6.30
CA VAL A 1 3.72 3.97 5.99
C VAL A 1 2.92 3.03 6.87
N LEU A 2 1.85 3.53 7.50
CA LEU A 2 0.85 2.77 8.26
C LEU A 2 -0.33 2.54 7.31
N ASP A 3 -0.39 1.38 6.67
CA ASP A 3 -1.34 1.04 5.60
C ASP A 3 -2.80 1.29 6.05
N GLY A 4 -3.53 2.17 5.38
CA GLY A 4 -4.93 2.43 5.68
C GLY A 4 -5.23 3.28 6.93
N VAL A 5 -4.24 3.94 7.55
CA VAL A 5 -4.43 4.77 8.77
C VAL A 5 -4.79 6.21 8.40
N GLY A 6 -6.01 6.43 7.95
CA GLY A 6 -6.54 7.75 7.61
C GLY A 6 -6.82 8.66 8.81
N ALA A 7 -7.02 9.96 8.55
CA ALA A 7 -7.19 11.01 9.56
C ALA A 7 -8.36 11.97 9.26
N GLY A 8 -9.46 11.45 8.75
CA GLY A 8 -10.69 12.19 8.44
C GLY A 8 -10.99 12.30 6.96
N GLU A 9 -12.27 12.40 6.62
CA GLU A 9 -12.76 12.42 5.25
C GLU A 9 -12.19 13.57 4.41
N LEU A 10 -11.82 13.26 3.16
CA LEU A 10 -11.50 14.28 2.17
C LEU A 10 -12.78 15.01 1.69
N PRO A 11 -12.66 16.24 1.17
CA PRO A 11 -13.83 17.00 0.68
C PRO A 11 -14.63 16.28 -0.41
N ASP A 12 -14.01 15.39 -1.17
CA ASP A 12 -14.61 14.60 -2.23
C ASP A 12 -15.08 13.20 -1.78
N ALA A 13 -14.94 12.85 -0.51
CA ALA A 13 -15.29 11.53 0.06
C ALA A 13 -16.73 11.10 -0.26
N ALA A 14 -17.67 12.05 -0.34
CA ALA A 14 -19.04 11.77 -0.73
C ALA A 14 -19.17 11.12 -2.11
N GLY A 15 -18.29 11.49 -3.05
CA GLY A 15 -18.24 10.92 -4.40
C GLY A 15 -17.79 9.45 -4.41
N TYR A 16 -17.12 9.00 -3.36
CA TYR A 16 -16.64 7.63 -3.15
C TYR A 16 -17.56 6.82 -2.21
N GLY A 17 -18.58 7.44 -1.62
CA GLY A 17 -19.45 6.81 -0.63
C GLY A 17 -18.83 6.73 0.78
N ASP A 18 -17.78 7.50 1.05
CA ASP A 18 -16.97 7.45 2.26
C ASP A 18 -17.25 8.60 3.23
N GLN A 19 -18.42 9.26 3.12
CA GLN A 19 -18.82 10.30 4.04
C GLN A 19 -18.75 9.86 5.49
N GLY A 20 -18.16 10.68 6.35
CA GLY A 20 -18.00 10.43 7.78
C GLY A 20 -16.87 9.48 8.12
N SER A 21 -16.07 9.02 7.14
CA SER A 21 -14.88 8.23 7.41
C SER A 21 -13.83 9.06 8.17
N ASN A 22 -13.27 8.45 9.18
CA ASN A 22 -12.16 8.99 9.97
C ASN A 22 -11.52 7.83 10.73
N THR A 23 -10.62 7.13 10.07
CA THR A 23 -10.02 5.91 10.60
C THR A 23 -9.52 6.09 12.02
N LEU A 24 -8.67 7.07 12.29
CA LEU A 24 -8.14 7.32 13.65
C LEU A 24 -9.22 7.77 14.64
N GLY A 25 -10.05 8.74 14.24
CA GLY A 25 -11.05 9.34 15.14
C GLY A 25 -12.20 8.37 15.45
N ASN A 26 -12.73 7.67 14.44
CA ASN A 26 -13.83 6.72 14.61
C ASN A 26 -13.36 5.47 15.35
N LEU A 27 -12.18 4.93 14.99
CA LEU A 27 -11.54 3.83 15.72
C LEU A 27 -11.40 4.17 17.22
N ALA A 28 -10.88 5.35 17.55
CA ALA A 28 -10.68 5.80 18.91
C ALA A 28 -12.01 5.83 19.69
N ARG A 29 -13.06 6.38 19.08
CA ARG A 29 -14.41 6.41 19.70
C ARG A 29 -14.98 5.01 19.91
N ALA A 30 -14.91 4.16 18.89
CA ALA A 30 -15.44 2.79 18.94
C ALA A 30 -14.69 1.90 19.95
N ALA A 31 -13.39 2.11 20.08
CA ALA A 31 -12.54 1.34 21.01
C ALA A 31 -12.48 1.89 22.45
N GLY A 32 -13.22 2.96 22.75
CA GLY A 32 -13.20 3.61 24.07
C GLY A 32 -11.91 4.39 24.37
N GLY A 33 -11.17 4.78 23.35
CA GLY A 33 -9.91 5.52 23.41
C GLY A 33 -8.70 4.73 22.91
N LEU A 34 -7.68 5.45 22.44
CA LEU A 34 -6.37 4.92 22.05
C LEU A 34 -5.31 5.37 23.04
N THR A 35 -4.33 4.50 23.30
CA THR A 35 -3.16 4.80 24.15
C THR A 35 -1.92 4.90 23.27
N LEU A 36 -1.66 6.09 22.74
CA LEU A 36 -0.56 6.37 21.80
C LEU A 36 0.36 7.49 22.35
N PRO A 37 1.06 7.26 23.48
CA PRO A 37 1.82 8.31 24.14
C PRO A 37 2.96 8.85 23.29
N THR A 38 3.57 8.05 22.44
CA THR A 38 4.70 8.47 21.59
C THR A 38 4.22 9.28 20.38
N LEU A 39 3.24 8.76 19.63
CA LEU A 39 2.62 9.48 18.53
C LEU A 39 1.93 10.77 19.01
N GLY A 40 1.33 10.76 20.22
CA GLY A 40 0.78 11.95 20.87
C GLY A 40 1.85 13.00 21.17
N ARG A 41 3.02 12.59 21.70
CA ARG A 41 4.17 13.51 21.86
C ARG A 41 4.67 14.02 20.52
N MET A 42 4.60 13.25 19.46
CA MET A 42 4.98 13.67 18.11
C MET A 42 3.96 14.63 17.47
N GLY A 43 2.75 14.76 18.01
CA GLY A 43 1.74 15.71 17.55
C GLY A 43 0.57 15.06 16.79
N LEU A 44 0.35 13.76 16.87
CA LEU A 44 -0.75 13.08 16.18
C LEU A 44 -2.12 13.65 16.58
N GLY A 45 -2.34 13.96 17.86
CA GLY A 45 -3.56 14.58 18.35
C GLY A 45 -3.80 16.03 17.88
N ASN A 46 -2.83 16.64 17.21
CA ASN A 46 -2.98 17.96 16.60
C ASN A 46 -3.60 17.88 15.19
N ILE A 47 -3.54 16.70 14.56
CA ILE A 47 -3.98 16.45 13.17
C ILE A 47 -5.50 16.24 13.12
N THR A 48 -6.02 15.36 13.97
CA THR A 48 -7.44 15.04 14.07
C THR A 48 -7.81 14.75 15.53
N ASP A 49 -9.09 14.81 15.86
CA ASP A 49 -9.58 14.52 17.22
C ASP A 49 -9.58 12.99 17.47
N ILE A 50 -8.73 12.56 18.40
CA ILE A 50 -8.52 11.13 18.75
C ILE A 50 -8.74 10.95 20.24
N LEU A 51 -9.83 10.26 20.63
CA LEU A 51 -10.10 9.96 22.03
C LEU A 51 -8.92 9.19 22.66
N GLY A 52 -8.34 9.74 23.74
CA GLY A 52 -7.16 9.21 24.42
C GLY A 52 -5.82 9.77 23.92
N VAL A 53 -5.81 10.57 22.84
CA VAL A 53 -4.60 11.24 22.33
C VAL A 53 -4.82 12.75 22.27
N PRO A 54 -4.58 13.47 23.37
CA PRO A 54 -4.85 14.92 23.42
C PRO A 54 -3.92 15.71 22.51
N ARG A 55 -4.35 16.92 22.17
CA ARG A 55 -3.49 17.92 21.49
C ARG A 55 -2.25 18.21 22.35
N ASN A 56 -1.14 18.45 21.68
CA ASN A 56 0.15 18.76 22.31
C ASN A 56 0.66 20.12 21.77
N ASP A 57 0.85 21.08 22.67
CA ASP A 57 1.33 22.43 22.31
C ASP A 57 2.87 22.46 22.01
N ARG A 58 3.58 21.40 22.38
CA ARG A 58 5.04 21.29 22.19
C ARG A 58 5.40 19.92 21.61
N PRO A 59 4.93 19.60 20.40
CA PRO A 59 5.23 18.32 19.79
C PRO A 59 6.71 18.17 19.48
N SER A 60 7.17 16.92 19.47
CA SER A 60 8.57 16.57 19.17
C SER A 60 8.85 16.38 17.67
N SER A 61 7.84 16.44 16.83
CA SER A 61 7.96 16.39 15.37
C SER A 61 7.09 17.45 14.71
N SER A 62 7.37 17.80 13.46
CA SER A 62 6.42 18.53 12.64
C SER A 62 5.20 17.64 12.34
N TRP A 63 4.03 18.23 12.27
CA TRP A 63 2.76 17.51 12.08
C TRP A 63 1.85 18.20 11.05
N GLY A 64 1.01 17.45 10.41
CA GLY A 64 0.01 17.92 9.46
C GLY A 64 -0.72 16.74 8.84
N CYS A 65 -1.52 17.00 7.82
CA CYS A 65 -2.10 15.96 7.00
C CYS A 65 -1.90 16.25 5.51
N MET A 66 -2.03 15.22 4.70
CA MET A 66 -1.88 15.33 3.25
C MET A 66 -3.18 14.94 2.55
N THR A 67 -3.50 15.65 1.48
CA THR A 67 -4.62 15.38 0.58
C THR A 67 -4.16 14.44 -0.53
N GLU A 68 -4.96 13.46 -0.88
CA GLU A 68 -4.71 12.63 -2.06
C GLU A 68 -5.28 13.30 -3.30
N LEU A 69 -4.45 13.57 -4.31
CA LEU A 69 -4.86 14.11 -5.61
C LEU A 69 -5.26 13.01 -6.59
N SER A 70 -4.72 11.82 -6.41
CA SER A 70 -5.03 10.68 -7.26
C SER A 70 -6.50 10.32 -7.17
N ALA A 71 -7.08 9.85 -8.28
CA ALA A 71 -8.48 9.46 -8.35
C ALA A 71 -8.77 8.08 -7.73
N GLY A 72 -7.75 7.28 -7.42
CA GLY A 72 -7.85 6.03 -6.67
C GLY A 72 -7.85 6.29 -5.16
N LYS A 73 -8.15 5.27 -4.39
CA LYS A 73 -8.01 5.24 -2.93
C LYS A 73 -7.39 3.90 -2.49
N ASP A 74 -6.52 3.37 -3.32
CA ASP A 74 -5.87 2.08 -3.10
C ASP A 74 -4.38 2.24 -2.76
N THR A 75 -3.82 1.22 -2.11
CA THR A 75 -2.44 1.21 -1.64
C THR A 75 -1.42 1.58 -2.72
N ILE A 76 -1.58 1.08 -3.97
CA ILE A 76 -0.63 1.37 -5.06
C ILE A 76 -0.71 2.83 -5.44
N THR A 77 -1.92 3.37 -5.59
CA THR A 77 -2.16 4.77 -5.93
C THR A 77 -1.54 5.72 -4.91
N GLY A 78 -1.79 5.50 -3.61
CA GLY A 78 -1.23 6.31 -2.53
C GLY A 78 0.30 6.27 -2.49
N HIS A 79 0.90 5.08 -2.62
CA HIS A 79 2.36 4.93 -2.64
C HIS A 79 3.00 5.58 -3.87
N TRP A 80 2.37 5.49 -5.04
CA TRP A 80 2.84 6.17 -6.23
C TRP A 80 2.79 7.69 -6.08
N GLU A 81 1.70 8.22 -5.50
CA GLU A 81 1.59 9.66 -5.28
C GLU A 81 2.64 10.17 -4.28
N MET A 82 2.93 9.43 -3.20
CA MET A 82 4.03 9.76 -2.29
C MET A 82 5.39 9.89 -3.00
N THR A 83 5.56 9.17 -4.11
CA THR A 83 6.81 9.19 -4.88
C THR A 83 6.76 10.09 -6.11
N GLY A 84 5.67 10.85 -6.27
CA GLY A 84 5.55 11.91 -7.27
C GLY A 84 4.65 11.59 -8.47
N LEU A 85 3.88 10.50 -8.44
CA LEU A 85 3.04 10.09 -9.56
C LEU A 85 1.55 10.13 -9.22
N VAL A 86 0.84 11.12 -9.74
CA VAL A 86 -0.62 11.24 -9.59
C VAL A 86 -1.34 10.38 -10.62
N SER A 87 -2.20 9.48 -10.15
CA SER A 87 -3.07 8.65 -10.99
C SER A 87 -4.40 9.38 -11.26
N THR A 88 -4.57 9.93 -12.46
CA THR A 88 -5.78 10.71 -12.83
C THR A 88 -7.03 9.86 -13.03
N ARG A 89 -6.92 8.54 -13.04
CA ARG A 89 -8.01 7.58 -13.15
C ARG A 89 -7.80 6.45 -12.16
N PRO A 90 -8.87 6.01 -11.47
CA PRO A 90 -8.78 4.82 -10.62
C PRO A 90 -8.46 3.60 -11.47
N PHE A 91 -7.83 2.60 -10.88
CA PHE A 91 -7.64 1.32 -11.56
C PHE A 91 -8.98 0.64 -11.83
N PRO A 92 -9.15 0.04 -13.03
CA PRO A 92 -10.41 -0.58 -13.39
C PRO A 92 -10.71 -1.82 -12.55
N THR A 93 -11.97 -1.97 -12.13
CA THR A 93 -12.51 -3.19 -11.51
C THR A 93 -13.51 -3.87 -12.44
N TYR A 94 -13.72 -5.17 -12.26
CA TYR A 94 -14.51 -5.99 -13.17
C TYR A 94 -15.57 -6.81 -12.44
N PRO A 95 -16.63 -6.18 -11.89
CA PRO A 95 -17.67 -6.87 -11.11
C PRO A 95 -18.46 -7.89 -11.93
N ASN A 96 -18.43 -7.80 -13.26
CA ASN A 96 -19.09 -8.73 -14.18
C ASN A 96 -18.11 -9.63 -14.96
N GLY A 97 -16.82 -9.60 -14.62
CA GLY A 97 -15.75 -10.26 -15.37
C GLY A 97 -15.13 -9.35 -16.44
N PHE A 98 -13.98 -9.78 -16.97
CA PHE A 98 -13.27 -9.03 -18.01
C PHE A 98 -14.02 -9.06 -19.34
N PRO A 99 -13.92 -7.99 -20.17
CA PRO A 99 -14.50 -7.97 -21.50
C PRO A 99 -13.94 -9.09 -22.40
N ASP A 100 -14.76 -9.58 -23.32
CA ASP A 100 -14.39 -10.64 -24.26
C ASP A 100 -13.11 -10.32 -25.06
N VAL A 101 -12.89 -9.05 -25.39
CA VAL A 101 -11.67 -8.62 -26.09
C VAL A 101 -10.40 -8.93 -25.31
N VAL A 102 -10.44 -8.83 -23.97
CA VAL A 102 -9.29 -9.16 -23.10
C VAL A 102 -9.13 -10.67 -23.00
N ILE A 103 -10.22 -11.40 -22.76
CA ILE A 103 -10.18 -12.86 -22.59
C ILE A 103 -9.77 -13.56 -23.90
N ASN A 104 -10.39 -13.20 -25.03
CA ASN A 104 -10.08 -13.81 -26.32
C ASN A 104 -8.60 -13.58 -26.73
N GLU A 105 -8.07 -12.37 -26.49
CA GLU A 105 -6.65 -12.10 -26.75
C GLU A 105 -5.73 -12.89 -25.80
N PHE A 106 -6.13 -13.04 -24.54
CA PHE A 106 -5.41 -13.84 -23.57
C PHE A 106 -5.36 -15.32 -23.96
N GLU A 107 -6.53 -15.91 -24.26
CA GLU A 107 -6.67 -17.32 -24.72
C GLU A 107 -5.83 -17.60 -25.96
N LYS A 108 -5.91 -16.71 -26.95
CA LYS A 108 -5.13 -16.79 -28.19
C LYS A 108 -3.64 -16.81 -27.91
N ARG A 109 -3.15 -15.93 -27.01
CA ARG A 109 -1.71 -15.82 -26.74
C ARG A 109 -1.16 -16.95 -25.87
N ILE A 110 -1.98 -17.51 -24.96
CA ILE A 110 -1.57 -18.64 -24.14
C ILE A 110 -1.83 -19.99 -24.82
N GLY A 111 -2.65 -20.03 -25.91
CA GLY A 111 -3.00 -21.23 -26.66
C GLY A 111 -3.92 -22.18 -25.91
N ARG A 112 -4.72 -21.67 -24.98
CA ARG A 112 -5.69 -22.43 -24.17
C ARG A 112 -6.91 -21.55 -23.91
N ASP A 113 -8.11 -22.13 -23.92
CA ASP A 113 -9.30 -21.47 -23.38
C ASP A 113 -9.19 -21.36 -21.86
N VAL A 114 -9.96 -20.47 -21.25
CA VAL A 114 -10.02 -20.33 -19.81
C VAL A 114 -11.31 -20.88 -19.23
N LEU A 115 -11.30 -21.21 -17.94
CA LEU A 115 -12.48 -21.47 -17.13
C LEU A 115 -12.85 -20.20 -16.37
N TRP A 116 -14.16 -19.93 -16.30
CA TRP A 116 -14.74 -18.84 -15.53
C TRP A 116 -14.60 -17.47 -16.23
N ASN A 117 -14.15 -16.46 -15.57
CA ASN A 117 -14.08 -15.02 -15.88
C ASN A 117 -15.15 -14.21 -15.13
N LYS A 118 -15.26 -14.42 -13.82
CA LYS A 118 -16.14 -13.62 -12.94
C LYS A 118 -15.46 -13.41 -11.59
N PRO A 119 -15.99 -12.52 -10.73
CA PRO A 119 -15.54 -12.42 -9.35
C PRO A 119 -15.72 -13.75 -8.61
N ALA A 120 -14.74 -14.11 -7.80
CA ALA A 120 -14.80 -15.33 -6.99
C ALA A 120 -13.83 -15.26 -5.79
N SER A 121 -14.19 -15.98 -4.71
CA SER A 121 -13.23 -16.37 -3.67
C SER A 121 -12.26 -17.39 -4.26
N GLY A 122 -10.96 -17.10 -4.21
CA GLY A 122 -10.00 -17.98 -4.85
C GLY A 122 -9.78 -19.31 -4.16
N THR A 123 -10.24 -19.51 -2.90
CA THR A 123 -10.28 -20.84 -2.26
C THR A 123 -11.52 -21.62 -2.64
N GLU A 124 -12.63 -20.94 -2.88
CA GLU A 124 -13.88 -21.58 -3.34
C GLU A 124 -13.79 -21.97 -4.80
N ILE A 125 -13.30 -21.08 -5.67
CA ILE A 125 -13.27 -21.34 -7.10
C ILE A 125 -12.36 -22.50 -7.48
N ILE A 126 -11.24 -22.73 -6.77
CA ILE A 126 -10.40 -23.90 -7.02
C ILE A 126 -11.05 -25.21 -6.55
N ARG A 127 -11.93 -25.17 -5.54
CA ARG A 127 -12.71 -26.33 -5.12
C ARG A 127 -13.84 -26.67 -6.11
N GLU A 128 -14.46 -25.62 -6.66
CA GLU A 128 -15.57 -25.75 -7.62
C GLU A 128 -15.08 -26.22 -9.00
N LEU A 129 -14.00 -25.64 -9.52
CA LEU A 129 -13.53 -25.87 -10.89
C LEU A 129 -12.26 -26.69 -10.98
N GLY A 130 -11.71 -27.18 -9.86
CA GLY A 130 -10.46 -27.92 -9.83
C GLY A 130 -10.51 -29.21 -10.67
N ASP A 131 -11.59 -30.00 -10.55
CA ASP A 131 -11.76 -31.22 -11.33
C ASP A 131 -11.90 -30.96 -12.84
N GLU A 132 -12.61 -29.87 -13.20
CA GLU A 132 -12.74 -29.47 -14.61
C GLU A 132 -11.41 -28.98 -15.17
N HIS A 133 -10.66 -28.19 -14.38
CA HIS A 133 -9.30 -27.77 -14.72
C HIS A 133 -8.38 -28.98 -14.94
N MET A 134 -8.41 -29.96 -14.04
CA MET A 134 -7.61 -31.20 -14.16
C MET A 134 -7.92 -31.95 -15.44
N ARG A 135 -9.19 -32.03 -15.82
CA ARG A 135 -9.65 -32.77 -17.01
C ARG A 135 -9.36 -32.04 -18.32
N THR A 136 -9.49 -30.69 -18.33
CA THR A 136 -9.45 -29.90 -19.57
C THR A 136 -8.11 -29.23 -19.83
N GLY A 137 -7.30 -29.01 -18.78
CA GLY A 137 -6.07 -28.24 -18.86
C GLY A 137 -6.29 -26.73 -19.03
N LYS A 138 -7.54 -26.24 -18.93
CA LYS A 138 -7.88 -24.81 -19.04
C LYS A 138 -7.58 -24.09 -17.72
N PRO A 139 -6.77 -23.01 -17.68
CA PRO A 139 -6.55 -22.25 -16.44
C PRO A 139 -7.84 -21.57 -15.95
N ILE A 140 -7.97 -21.38 -14.64
CA ILE A 140 -9.12 -20.70 -14.03
C ILE A 140 -8.80 -19.21 -13.93
N VAL A 141 -9.50 -18.36 -14.67
CA VAL A 141 -9.38 -16.91 -14.62
C VAL A 141 -10.50 -16.32 -13.76
N TYR A 142 -10.16 -15.46 -12.80
CA TYR A 142 -11.13 -14.79 -11.94
C TYR A 142 -10.62 -13.45 -11.44
N THR A 143 -11.51 -12.63 -10.91
CA THR A 143 -11.21 -11.36 -10.27
C THR A 143 -11.77 -11.29 -8.84
N SER A 144 -11.67 -10.16 -8.20
CA SER A 144 -12.29 -9.84 -6.90
C SER A 144 -12.84 -8.40 -6.94
N ALA A 145 -13.19 -7.84 -5.78
CA ALA A 145 -13.53 -6.42 -5.66
C ALA A 145 -12.34 -5.51 -6.03
N ASP A 146 -11.11 -5.99 -5.80
CA ASP A 146 -9.90 -5.27 -6.18
C ASP A 146 -9.66 -5.26 -7.69
N SER A 147 -8.78 -4.35 -8.13
CA SER A 147 -8.32 -4.28 -9.52
C SER A 147 -7.27 -5.37 -9.81
N VAL A 148 -7.72 -6.61 -9.98
CA VAL A 148 -6.82 -7.77 -10.15
C VAL A 148 -7.30 -8.73 -11.24
N PHE A 149 -6.34 -9.33 -11.98
CA PHE A 149 -6.53 -10.46 -12.88
C PHE A 149 -5.83 -11.68 -12.27
N GLN A 150 -6.58 -12.67 -11.85
CA GLN A 150 -6.03 -13.83 -11.15
C GLN A 150 -6.13 -15.08 -12.02
N ILE A 151 -5.05 -15.86 -12.06
CA ILE A 151 -4.97 -17.11 -12.81
C ILE A 151 -4.64 -18.24 -11.84
N ALA A 152 -5.59 -19.15 -11.61
CA ALA A 152 -5.33 -20.34 -10.82
C ALA A 152 -5.09 -21.55 -11.73
N ALA A 153 -4.10 -22.36 -11.36
CA ALA A 153 -3.76 -23.61 -12.06
C ALA A 153 -3.18 -24.64 -11.10
N HIS A 154 -3.54 -25.91 -11.33
CA HIS A 154 -2.94 -27.04 -10.59
C HIS A 154 -1.54 -27.32 -11.10
N GLU A 155 -0.56 -27.42 -10.18
CA GLU A 155 0.88 -27.56 -10.51
C GLU A 155 1.21 -28.79 -11.34
N GLY A 156 0.39 -29.85 -11.24
CA GLY A 156 0.55 -31.08 -12.03
C GLY A 156 -0.06 -31.01 -13.45
N VAL A 157 -0.82 -29.95 -13.77
CA VAL A 157 -1.47 -29.75 -15.09
C VAL A 157 -0.81 -28.62 -15.86
N ILE A 158 -0.59 -27.48 -15.19
CA ILE A 158 0.14 -26.34 -15.71
C ILE A 158 1.31 -26.10 -14.76
N PRO A 159 2.54 -26.41 -15.18
CA PRO A 159 3.73 -26.14 -14.36
C PRO A 159 3.81 -24.69 -13.94
N VAL A 160 4.37 -24.43 -12.76
CA VAL A 160 4.40 -23.08 -12.17
C VAL A 160 5.06 -22.05 -13.09
N ASP A 161 6.13 -22.43 -13.78
CA ASP A 161 6.82 -21.55 -14.74
C ASP A 161 5.93 -21.20 -15.94
N GLU A 162 5.11 -22.17 -16.42
CA GLU A 162 4.11 -21.90 -17.46
C GLU A 162 3.02 -20.96 -16.97
N LEU A 163 2.53 -21.14 -15.73
CA LEU A 163 1.58 -20.23 -15.10
C LEU A 163 2.18 -18.82 -14.97
N TYR A 164 3.43 -18.68 -14.58
CA TYR A 164 4.09 -17.38 -14.52
C TYR A 164 4.23 -16.73 -15.90
N ARG A 165 4.52 -17.52 -16.95
CA ARG A 165 4.51 -17.03 -18.33
C ARG A 165 3.13 -16.54 -18.76
N MET A 166 2.05 -17.26 -18.41
CA MET A 166 0.68 -16.82 -18.65
C MET A 166 0.38 -15.48 -17.95
N CYS A 167 0.81 -15.31 -16.71
CA CYS A 167 0.67 -14.04 -15.99
C CYS A 167 1.44 -12.89 -16.65
N SER A 168 2.63 -13.15 -17.17
CA SER A 168 3.39 -12.15 -17.93
C SER A 168 2.65 -11.75 -19.21
N VAL A 169 2.08 -12.72 -19.95
CA VAL A 169 1.24 -12.45 -21.12
C VAL A 169 0.02 -11.61 -20.75
N ALA A 170 -0.67 -11.96 -19.65
CA ALA A 170 -1.80 -11.16 -19.18
C ALA A 170 -1.36 -9.72 -18.84
N ARG A 171 -0.20 -9.53 -18.19
CA ARG A 171 0.32 -8.19 -17.87
C ARG A 171 0.59 -7.34 -19.13
N GLU A 172 1.05 -7.96 -20.22
CA GLU A 172 1.28 -7.28 -21.49
C GLU A 172 -0.01 -6.87 -22.21
N ILE A 173 -1.08 -7.67 -22.08
CA ILE A 173 -2.40 -7.41 -22.69
C ILE A 173 -3.15 -6.33 -21.92
N LEU A 174 -3.09 -6.38 -20.58
CA LEU A 174 -3.82 -5.51 -19.67
C LEU A 174 -3.22 -4.10 -19.62
N LYS A 175 -3.36 -3.37 -20.73
CA LYS A 175 -3.00 -1.95 -20.88
C LYS A 175 -4.24 -1.06 -20.77
N PRO A 176 -4.11 0.26 -20.60
CA PRO A 176 -5.26 1.15 -20.59
C PRO A 176 -6.21 0.91 -21.76
N PRO A 177 -7.53 0.84 -21.56
CA PRO A 177 -8.23 1.11 -20.29
C PRO A 177 -8.34 -0.10 -19.33
N HIS A 178 -7.69 -1.22 -19.60
CA HIS A 178 -7.80 -2.48 -18.84
C HIS A 178 -6.58 -2.76 -17.94
N ASN A 179 -5.85 -1.74 -17.55
CA ASN A 179 -4.61 -1.83 -16.77
C ASN A 179 -4.87 -2.07 -15.28
N VAL A 180 -5.33 -3.29 -14.93
CA VAL A 180 -5.49 -3.67 -13.51
C VAL A 180 -4.18 -3.54 -12.72
N CYS A 181 -4.29 -3.26 -11.42
CA CYS A 181 -3.14 -3.12 -10.51
C CYS A 181 -2.20 -4.32 -10.55
N ARG A 182 -2.76 -5.53 -10.49
CA ARG A 182 -1.96 -6.77 -10.39
C ARG A 182 -2.53 -7.88 -11.25
N VAL A 183 -1.64 -8.64 -11.86
CA VAL A 183 -1.92 -10.00 -12.34
C VAL A 183 -1.33 -10.96 -11.33
N ILE A 184 -2.09 -11.97 -10.89
CA ILE A 184 -1.69 -12.84 -9.78
C ILE A 184 -1.70 -14.31 -10.22
N ALA A 185 -0.55 -14.95 -10.12
CA ALA A 185 -0.44 -16.41 -10.22
C ALA A 185 -0.91 -17.08 -8.92
N ARG A 186 -1.84 -18.02 -9.03
CA ARG A 186 -2.42 -18.77 -7.92
C ARG A 186 -2.25 -20.28 -8.13
N PRO A 187 -1.04 -20.81 -8.01
CA PRO A 187 -0.83 -22.26 -8.10
C PRO A 187 -1.52 -22.98 -6.95
N PHE A 188 -2.04 -24.19 -7.24
CA PHE A 188 -2.68 -25.06 -6.25
C PHE A 188 -2.36 -26.51 -6.50
N VAL A 189 -2.63 -27.36 -5.52
CA VAL A 189 -2.45 -28.82 -5.55
C VAL A 189 -3.70 -29.54 -5.01
N GLY A 190 -3.74 -30.84 -5.07
CA GLY A 190 -4.83 -31.64 -4.51
C GLY A 190 -5.39 -32.67 -5.47
N PRO A 191 -6.54 -33.35 -5.19
CA PRO A 191 -7.53 -33.08 -4.15
C PRO A 191 -7.10 -33.54 -2.74
N PRO A 192 -7.58 -32.88 -1.65
CA PRO A 192 -8.40 -31.68 -1.64
C PRO A 192 -7.60 -30.47 -2.16
N TYR A 193 -8.29 -29.59 -2.96
CA TYR A 193 -7.59 -28.50 -3.62
C TYR A 193 -7.20 -27.40 -2.64
N GLU A 194 -5.90 -27.12 -2.58
CA GLU A 194 -5.30 -26.12 -1.70
C GLU A 194 -4.28 -25.24 -2.45
N ARG A 195 -4.25 -23.97 -2.13
CA ARG A 195 -3.27 -23.02 -2.67
C ARG A 195 -1.87 -23.34 -2.13
N THR A 196 -0.88 -23.21 -3.01
CA THR A 196 0.52 -23.35 -2.60
C THR A 196 1.13 -21.98 -2.25
N TYR A 197 2.31 -22.01 -1.62
CA TYR A 197 3.09 -20.81 -1.30
C TYR A 197 3.72 -20.13 -2.53
N ARG A 198 3.62 -20.74 -3.71
CA ARG A 198 4.20 -20.25 -4.98
C ARG A 198 3.34 -19.19 -5.66
N ARG A 199 2.53 -18.46 -4.87
CA ARG A 199 1.88 -17.25 -5.37
C ARG A 199 2.93 -16.26 -5.86
N LYS A 200 2.65 -15.62 -7.01
CA LYS A 200 3.47 -14.53 -7.53
C LYS A 200 2.57 -13.43 -8.10
N ASP A 201 2.83 -12.21 -7.69
CA ASP A 201 2.14 -11.04 -8.15
C ASP A 201 2.98 -10.34 -9.24
N PHE A 202 2.34 -9.99 -10.35
CA PHE A 202 2.90 -9.21 -11.46
C PHE A 202 2.22 -7.85 -11.41
N ALA A 203 2.79 -6.95 -10.62
CA ALA A 203 2.25 -5.62 -10.42
C ALA A 203 2.45 -4.74 -11.66
N LEU A 204 1.63 -3.71 -11.75
CA LEU A 204 1.85 -2.62 -12.68
C LEU A 204 3.08 -1.83 -12.20
N THR A 205 3.96 -1.48 -13.12
CA THR A 205 5.08 -0.56 -12.83
C THR A 205 4.63 0.88 -13.01
N PRO A 206 5.18 1.83 -12.24
CA PRO A 206 4.95 3.25 -12.48
C PRO A 206 5.19 3.61 -13.95
N PRO A 207 4.27 4.34 -14.61
CA PRO A 207 4.42 4.69 -16.03
C PRO A 207 5.47 5.77 -16.28
N GLU A 208 5.88 6.50 -15.25
CA GLU A 208 6.88 7.56 -15.29
C GLU A 208 7.92 7.36 -14.20
N ASP A 209 9.02 8.11 -14.27
CA ASP A 209 10.05 8.12 -13.24
C ASP A 209 9.53 8.75 -11.96
N THR A 210 9.83 8.13 -10.84
CA THR A 210 9.51 8.56 -9.49
C THR A 210 10.77 9.11 -8.80
N VAL A 211 10.62 9.68 -7.59
CA VAL A 211 11.79 10.08 -6.80
C VAL A 211 12.71 8.88 -6.49
N LEU A 212 12.15 7.66 -6.43
CA LEU A 212 12.94 6.45 -6.18
C LEU A 212 13.88 6.13 -7.35
N ASP A 213 13.40 6.29 -8.59
CA ASP A 213 14.21 6.12 -9.80
C ASP A 213 15.36 7.13 -9.80
N MET A 214 15.06 8.41 -9.53
CA MET A 214 16.05 9.48 -9.49
C MET A 214 17.11 9.26 -8.39
N LEU A 215 16.72 8.71 -7.24
CA LEU A 215 17.67 8.30 -6.20
C LEU A 215 18.62 7.21 -6.69
N CYS A 216 18.07 6.16 -7.32
CA CYS A 216 18.86 5.08 -7.89
C CYS A 216 19.82 5.55 -8.99
N GLU A 217 19.39 6.47 -9.86
CA GLU A 217 20.25 7.08 -10.89
C GLU A 217 21.44 7.84 -10.28
N LYS A 218 21.23 8.47 -9.11
CA LYS A 218 22.30 9.12 -8.34
C LYS A 218 23.10 8.15 -7.45
N GLN A 219 22.93 6.84 -7.68
CA GLN A 219 23.62 5.79 -6.90
C GLN A 219 23.32 5.83 -5.40
N THR A 220 22.15 6.36 -5.03
CA THR A 220 21.67 6.33 -3.65
C THR A 220 20.98 5.00 -3.39
N GLU A 221 21.30 4.37 -2.28
CA GLU A 221 20.65 3.14 -1.83
C GLU A 221 19.17 3.41 -1.51
N VAL A 222 18.27 2.63 -2.11
CA VAL A 222 16.82 2.67 -1.87
C VAL A 222 16.36 1.27 -1.52
N TRP A 223 16.08 1.06 -0.23
CA TRP A 223 15.67 -0.23 0.29
C TRP A 223 14.18 -0.22 0.62
N SER A 224 13.48 -1.28 0.25
CA SER A 224 12.09 -1.49 0.68
C SER A 224 12.00 -2.57 1.75
N VAL A 225 11.04 -2.39 2.68
CA VAL A 225 10.63 -3.42 3.64
C VAL A 225 9.16 -3.71 3.46
N GLY A 226 8.78 -4.98 3.39
CA GLY A 226 7.40 -5.42 3.18
C GLY A 226 7.01 -5.47 1.71
N LYS A 227 5.78 -5.04 1.40
CA LYS A 227 5.18 -5.13 0.06
C LYS A 227 5.55 -3.97 -0.88
N VAL A 228 6.26 -2.94 -0.40
CA VAL A 228 6.51 -1.72 -1.19
C VAL A 228 7.17 -2.04 -2.53
N CYS A 229 8.20 -2.87 -2.54
CA CYS A 229 8.86 -3.30 -3.77
C CYS A 229 7.88 -3.88 -4.82
N ASP A 230 6.92 -4.69 -4.36
CA ASP A 230 5.94 -5.32 -5.25
C ASP A 230 4.98 -4.29 -5.87
N MET A 231 4.67 -3.19 -5.16
CA MET A 231 3.78 -2.10 -5.64
C MET A 231 4.41 -1.29 -6.78
N PHE A 232 5.72 -1.33 -6.93
CA PHE A 232 6.47 -0.65 -7.98
C PHE A 232 7.04 -1.63 -9.03
N GLY A 233 6.69 -2.92 -8.96
CA GLY A 233 7.27 -3.94 -9.83
C GLY A 233 8.80 -4.03 -9.70
N ALA A 234 9.32 -3.78 -8.51
CA ALA A 234 10.73 -3.68 -8.13
C ALA A 234 11.51 -2.49 -8.74
N ARG A 235 10.83 -1.59 -9.45
CA ARG A 235 11.44 -0.40 -10.04
C ARG A 235 11.75 0.64 -8.94
N GLY A 236 12.92 1.27 -9.01
CA GLY A 236 13.35 2.32 -8.08
C GLY A 236 13.87 1.79 -6.74
N PHE A 237 14.21 0.49 -6.64
CA PHE A 237 14.79 -0.11 -5.43
C PHE A 237 16.10 -0.82 -5.73
N THR A 238 17.09 -0.60 -4.85
CA THR A 238 18.37 -1.34 -4.88
C THR A 238 18.30 -2.62 -4.05
N ARG A 239 17.39 -2.69 -3.05
CA ARG A 239 17.17 -3.87 -2.21
C ARG A 239 15.73 -4.01 -1.77
N CYS A 240 15.17 -5.23 -1.93
CA CYS A 240 13.80 -5.57 -1.51
C CYS A 240 13.84 -6.59 -0.37
N ILE A 241 13.34 -6.20 0.81
CA ILE A 241 13.32 -7.01 2.03
C ILE A 241 11.86 -7.40 2.31
N LYS A 242 11.50 -8.66 2.15
CA LYS A 242 10.13 -9.14 2.45
C LYS A 242 9.88 -9.18 3.95
N SER A 243 8.64 -8.92 4.36
CA SER A 243 8.19 -9.07 5.75
C SER A 243 6.93 -9.93 5.88
N GLN A 244 6.74 -10.49 7.07
CA GLN A 244 5.58 -11.29 7.46
C GLN A 244 4.74 -10.52 8.50
N GLY A 245 4.10 -9.41 8.07
CA GLY A 245 3.31 -8.54 8.94
C GLY A 245 4.12 -7.43 9.63
N ASN A 246 3.45 -6.67 10.50
CA ASN A 246 3.99 -5.44 11.09
C ASN A 246 5.19 -5.70 12.02
N ALA A 247 5.10 -6.65 12.94
CA ALA A 247 6.16 -6.93 13.92
C ALA A 247 7.49 -7.34 13.25
N ASP A 248 7.43 -8.23 12.25
CA ASP A 248 8.58 -8.62 11.45
C ASP A 248 9.10 -7.44 10.60
N GLY A 249 8.19 -6.62 10.06
CA GLY A 249 8.52 -5.40 9.33
C GLY A 249 9.32 -4.40 10.18
N LEU A 250 8.89 -4.14 11.40
CA LEU A 250 9.57 -3.23 12.34
C LEU A 250 10.96 -3.76 12.75
N THR A 251 11.08 -5.08 12.93
CA THR A 251 12.37 -5.73 13.19
C THR A 251 13.33 -5.54 11.99
N LYS A 252 12.83 -5.74 10.78
CA LYS A 252 13.62 -5.57 9.54
C LYS A 252 13.94 -4.11 9.24
N LEU A 253 13.02 -3.18 9.53
CA LEU A 253 13.29 -1.75 9.46
C LEU A 253 14.45 -1.37 10.38
N THR A 254 14.40 -1.81 11.65
CA THR A 254 15.47 -1.56 12.62
C THR A 254 16.82 -2.09 12.13
N LYS A 255 16.83 -3.29 11.54
CA LYS A 255 18.04 -3.89 10.98
C LYS A 255 18.54 -3.10 9.78
N ALA A 256 17.65 -2.78 8.84
CA ALA A 256 17.98 -2.01 7.65
C ALA A 256 18.57 -0.64 7.99
N SER A 257 17.99 0.09 8.97
CA SER A 257 18.49 1.38 9.44
C SER A 257 19.87 1.29 10.12
N ASN A 258 20.21 0.13 10.70
CA ASN A 258 21.55 -0.08 11.29
C ASN A 258 22.60 -0.48 10.23
N GLU A 259 22.19 -1.06 9.09
CA GLU A 259 23.07 -1.52 8.00
C GLU A 259 23.30 -0.44 6.94
N LEU A 260 22.38 0.50 6.78
CA LEU A 260 22.39 1.49 5.73
C LEU A 260 23.03 2.80 6.23
N ASP A 261 24.23 3.12 5.77
CA ASP A 261 24.92 4.37 6.15
C ASP A 261 24.24 5.61 5.58
N ARG A 262 23.80 5.53 4.32
CA ARG A 262 23.10 6.63 3.62
C ARG A 262 22.17 6.09 2.57
N GLY A 263 20.91 6.49 2.61
CA GLY A 263 19.89 6.06 1.65
C GLY A 263 18.49 6.25 2.17
N LEU A 264 17.53 5.67 1.47
CA LEU A 264 16.13 5.66 1.83
C LEU A 264 15.68 4.25 2.21
N VAL A 265 15.05 4.07 3.37
CA VAL A 265 14.31 2.85 3.70
C VAL A 265 12.82 3.16 3.63
N PHE A 266 12.11 2.52 2.71
CA PHE A 266 10.68 2.68 2.52
C PHE A 266 9.95 1.42 2.99
N ILE A 267 9.14 1.55 4.04
CA ILE A 267 8.39 0.45 4.65
C ILE A 267 6.89 0.68 4.59
N ASN A 268 6.13 -0.39 4.31
CA ASN A 268 4.69 -0.43 4.51
C ASN A 268 4.31 -1.48 5.57
N LEU A 269 3.62 -1.04 6.63
CA LEU A 269 3.09 -1.87 7.71
C LEU A 269 1.65 -2.26 7.35
N VAL A 270 1.51 -3.43 6.74
CA VAL A 270 0.32 -3.86 6.02
C VAL A 270 -0.82 -4.41 6.87
N ASP A 271 -0.57 -4.77 8.14
CA ASP A 271 -1.56 -5.49 8.95
C ASP A 271 -2.75 -4.61 9.33
N PHE A 272 -2.56 -3.29 9.45
CA PHE A 272 -3.63 -2.33 9.73
C PHE A 272 -4.75 -2.46 8.70
N ASP A 273 -4.38 -2.49 7.43
CA ASP A 273 -5.30 -2.68 6.32
C ASP A 273 -5.75 -4.13 6.17
N THR A 274 -4.81 -5.05 5.93
CA THR A 274 -5.12 -6.42 5.49
C THR A 274 -5.72 -7.31 6.58
N LEU A 275 -5.35 -7.13 7.85
CA LEU A 275 -5.86 -7.95 8.95
C LEU A 275 -7.03 -7.29 9.68
N TYR A 276 -7.07 -5.97 9.75
CA TYR A 276 -8.01 -5.26 10.62
C TYR A 276 -8.98 -4.36 9.86
N GLY A 277 -8.50 -3.48 8.96
CA GLY A 277 -9.32 -2.54 8.20
C GLY A 277 -10.38 -3.26 7.36
N HIS A 278 -9.95 -4.08 6.41
CA HIS A 278 -10.84 -4.87 5.55
C HIS A 278 -11.72 -5.91 6.27
N ARG A 279 -11.57 -6.08 7.58
CA ARG A 279 -12.36 -6.98 8.42
C ARG A 279 -13.19 -6.27 9.47
N ASN A 280 -13.16 -4.95 9.48
CA ASN A 280 -13.84 -4.13 10.48
C ASN A 280 -13.48 -4.54 11.92
N ASP A 281 -12.22 -4.97 12.13
CA ASP A 281 -11.70 -5.40 13.41
C ASP A 281 -11.12 -4.22 14.20
N VAL A 282 -12.02 -3.51 14.88
CA VAL A 282 -11.69 -2.36 15.74
C VAL A 282 -10.66 -2.72 16.83
N ALA A 283 -10.80 -3.90 17.44
CA ALA A 283 -9.93 -4.30 18.54
C ALA A 283 -8.51 -4.63 18.07
N GLY A 284 -8.40 -5.37 16.96
CA GLY A 284 -7.11 -5.69 16.33
C GLY A 284 -6.41 -4.45 15.80
N PHE A 285 -7.14 -3.53 15.16
CA PHE A 285 -6.59 -2.27 14.65
C PHE A 285 -6.00 -1.41 15.78
N LYS A 286 -6.75 -1.23 16.88
CA LYS A 286 -6.27 -0.56 18.09
C LYS A 286 -5.00 -1.20 18.61
N ALA A 287 -5.00 -2.52 18.84
CA ALA A 287 -3.84 -3.23 19.37
C ALA A 287 -2.60 -3.05 18.51
N ALA A 288 -2.74 -3.11 17.19
CA ALA A 288 -1.63 -2.91 16.27
C ALA A 288 -1.07 -1.47 16.30
N LEU A 289 -1.92 -0.44 16.46
CA LEU A 289 -1.46 0.94 16.63
C LEU A 289 -0.71 1.14 17.95
N GLU A 290 -1.23 0.57 19.05
CA GLU A 290 -0.60 0.64 20.38
C GLU A 290 0.73 -0.13 20.40
N GLU A 291 0.84 -1.26 19.70
CA GLU A 291 2.09 -1.99 19.51
C GLU A 291 3.13 -1.15 18.73
N PHE A 292 2.73 -0.53 17.63
CA PHE A 292 3.60 0.39 16.89
C PHE A 292 4.07 1.56 17.75
N ASP A 293 3.16 2.19 18.50
CA ASP A 293 3.50 3.32 19.39
C ASP A 293 4.49 2.89 20.51
N SER A 294 4.35 1.67 21.00
CA SER A 294 5.24 1.11 22.04
C SER A 294 6.64 0.79 21.53
N TRP A 295 6.78 0.39 20.24
CA TRP A 295 8.06 0.15 19.59
C TRP A 295 8.79 1.45 19.25
N LEU A 296 8.09 2.50 18.89
CA LEU A 296 8.61 3.74 18.32
C LEU A 296 9.65 4.47 19.20
N PRO A 297 9.55 4.56 20.55
CA PRO A 297 10.55 5.23 21.39
C PRO A 297 11.96 4.69 21.25
N GLU A 298 12.09 3.37 21.19
CA GLU A 298 13.43 2.75 21.06
C GLU A 298 14.02 2.93 19.66
N TYR A 299 13.16 3.05 18.64
CA TYR A 299 13.60 3.39 17.31
C TYR A 299 14.05 4.84 17.18
N LEU A 300 13.29 5.80 17.75
CA LEU A 300 13.65 7.22 17.76
C LEU A 300 15.01 7.51 18.43
N LYS A 301 15.38 6.75 19.48
CA LYS A 301 16.69 6.89 20.15
C LYS A 301 17.87 6.53 19.24
N LYS A 302 17.66 5.74 18.19
CA LYS A 302 18.70 5.30 17.25
C LYS A 302 18.94 6.29 16.13
N LEU A 303 18.00 7.22 15.91
CA LEU A 303 18.11 8.20 14.85
C LEU A 303 19.10 9.30 15.23
N GLY A 304 20.09 9.50 14.37
CA GLY A 304 21.09 10.55 14.47
C GLY A 304 20.58 11.90 13.95
N PRO A 305 21.43 12.94 13.99
CA PRO A 305 21.08 14.30 13.55
C PRO A 305 20.82 14.40 12.03
N GLU A 306 21.40 13.52 11.25
CA GLU A 306 21.24 13.48 9.79
C GLU A 306 20.06 12.58 9.34
N ASP A 307 19.39 11.90 10.28
CA ASP A 307 18.28 10.99 9.96
C ASP A 307 16.95 11.72 9.97
N TYR A 308 16.13 11.41 9.00
CA TYR A 308 14.76 11.91 8.86
C TYR A 308 13.77 10.76 8.91
N LEU A 309 12.71 10.90 9.71
CA LEU A 309 11.63 9.92 9.79
C LEU A 309 10.30 10.53 9.35
N PHE A 310 9.64 9.86 8.43
CA PHE A 310 8.27 10.16 8.02
C PHE A 310 7.35 9.04 8.51
N ILE A 311 6.27 9.41 9.21
CA ILE A 311 5.19 8.49 9.58
C ILE A 311 3.93 9.03 8.92
N THR A 312 3.36 8.25 8.01
CA THR A 312 2.18 8.62 7.23
C THR A 312 1.36 7.37 6.89
N ALA A 313 0.26 7.54 6.18
CA ALA A 313 -0.52 6.47 5.57
C ALA A 313 -0.66 6.72 4.06
N ASP A 314 -1.15 5.75 3.34
CA ASP A 314 -1.37 5.75 1.89
C ASP A 314 -2.84 5.99 1.50
N HIS A 315 -3.77 5.70 2.39
CA HIS A 315 -5.22 5.93 2.32
C HIS A 315 -5.85 5.78 3.70
N GLY A 316 -7.17 5.87 3.80
CA GLY A 316 -7.95 5.46 4.95
C GLY A 316 -8.50 4.04 4.80
N CYS A 317 -8.78 3.38 5.91
CA CYS A 317 -9.52 2.11 5.95
C CYS A 317 -10.28 2.03 7.29
N ASP A 318 -11.36 2.79 7.40
CA ASP A 318 -12.10 2.98 8.66
C ASP A 318 -12.86 1.71 9.06
N PRO A 319 -12.42 0.97 10.11
CA PRO A 319 -12.99 -0.30 10.49
C PRO A 319 -14.37 -0.17 11.16
N THR A 320 -14.89 1.03 11.32
CA THR A 320 -16.19 1.31 11.95
C THR A 320 -17.31 1.53 10.93
N THR A 321 -16.98 1.65 9.65
CA THR A 321 -17.95 1.80 8.57
C THR A 321 -18.59 0.46 8.21
N LYS A 322 -19.67 0.50 7.41
CA LYS A 322 -20.29 -0.73 6.89
C LYS A 322 -19.49 -1.34 5.74
N SER A 323 -18.69 -0.52 5.07
CA SER A 323 -17.79 -0.97 4.01
C SER A 323 -16.59 -1.69 4.60
N THR A 324 -16.06 -2.64 3.86
CA THR A 324 -14.76 -3.26 4.11
C THR A 324 -13.71 -2.78 3.10
N ASP A 325 -14.03 -1.72 2.33
CA ASP A 325 -13.14 -1.12 1.34
C ASP A 325 -12.35 0.03 1.96
N HIS A 326 -11.30 0.47 1.27
CA HIS A 326 -10.55 1.68 1.62
C HIS A 326 -11.47 2.90 1.67
N SER A 327 -11.12 3.91 2.45
CA SER A 327 -11.84 5.16 2.57
C SER A 327 -11.04 6.36 2.10
N ARG A 328 -11.75 7.30 1.46
CA ARG A 328 -11.20 8.55 0.89
C ARG A 328 -10.95 9.55 1.99
N GLU A 329 -9.75 9.52 2.59
CA GLU A 329 -9.37 10.31 3.76
C GLU A 329 -8.10 11.12 3.55
N TYR A 330 -7.96 12.19 4.32
CA TYR A 330 -6.63 12.73 4.60
C TYR A 330 -5.77 11.67 5.25
N VAL A 331 -4.46 11.71 5.00
CA VAL A 331 -3.50 10.87 5.71
C VAL A 331 -2.67 11.71 6.67
N PRO A 332 -2.35 11.19 7.88
CA PRO A 332 -1.51 11.91 8.82
C PRO A 332 -0.09 12.03 8.27
N MET A 333 0.62 13.10 8.64
CA MET A 333 2.04 13.28 8.38
C MET A 333 2.73 13.74 9.66
N LEU A 334 3.60 12.90 10.19
CA LEU A 334 4.57 13.24 11.24
C LEU A 334 5.98 13.21 10.64
N PHE A 335 6.66 14.34 10.70
CA PHE A 335 8.00 14.51 10.15
C PHE A 335 8.99 14.83 11.26
N TYR A 336 9.89 13.91 11.54
CA TYR A 336 10.85 14.00 12.64
C TYR A 336 12.28 14.07 12.14
N ASN A 337 13.04 14.99 12.71
CA ASN A 337 14.50 15.04 12.71
C ASN A 337 14.93 15.71 14.00
N SER A 338 15.95 15.18 14.69
CA SER A 338 16.35 15.67 16.02
C SER A 338 16.92 17.09 16.04
N GLN A 339 17.33 17.62 14.88
CA GLN A 339 17.89 18.98 14.72
C GLN A 339 16.87 19.99 14.17
N SER A 340 15.73 19.51 13.65
CA SER A 340 14.72 20.39 13.05
C SER A 340 13.67 20.78 14.08
N PRO A 341 13.34 22.09 14.23
CA PRO A 341 12.25 22.49 15.10
C PRO A 341 10.92 21.94 14.58
N ALA A 342 10.13 21.43 15.51
CA ALA A 342 8.77 21.01 15.21
C ALA A 342 7.90 22.18 14.75
N ARG A 343 7.05 21.97 13.75
CA ARG A 343 6.12 22.98 13.23
C ARG A 343 4.85 22.37 12.69
N ASP A 344 3.82 23.14 12.65
CA ASP A 344 2.59 22.81 11.93
C ASP A 344 2.87 22.87 10.42
N LEU A 345 2.63 21.77 9.72
CA LEU A 345 2.73 21.65 8.27
C LEU A 345 1.38 21.97 7.60
N GLY A 346 0.31 22.09 8.39
CA GLY A 346 -1.05 22.32 7.92
C GLY A 346 -1.59 21.15 7.09
N VAL A 347 -2.53 21.49 6.22
CA VAL A 347 -3.06 20.56 5.21
C VAL A 347 -2.22 20.69 3.94
N ARG A 348 -1.56 19.62 3.56
CA ARG A 348 -0.74 19.56 2.34
C ARG A 348 -1.61 19.21 1.13
N GLU A 349 -1.33 19.84 -0.01
CA GLU A 349 -2.13 19.69 -1.21
C GLU A 349 -2.01 18.31 -1.87
N SER A 350 -0.93 17.55 -1.58
CA SER A 350 -0.69 16.23 -2.18
C SER A 350 0.28 15.39 -1.36
N PHE A 351 0.18 14.07 -1.50
CA PHE A 351 1.19 13.12 -1.00
C PHE A 351 2.56 13.31 -1.69
N MET A 352 2.61 13.94 -2.87
CA MET A 352 3.86 14.28 -3.56
C MET A 352 4.80 15.15 -2.73
N ASP A 353 4.30 15.86 -1.73
CA ASP A 353 5.10 16.69 -0.84
C ASP A 353 6.11 15.87 -0.02
N LEU A 354 5.78 14.58 0.26
CA LEU A 354 6.71 13.63 0.84
C LEU A 354 7.88 13.37 -0.14
N GLY A 355 7.58 13.02 -1.40
CA GLY A 355 8.58 12.80 -2.45
C GLY A 355 9.45 14.04 -2.69
N ALA A 356 8.84 15.24 -2.70
CA ALA A 356 9.56 16.51 -2.81
C ALA A 356 10.53 16.73 -1.62
N THR A 357 10.13 16.32 -0.42
CA THR A 357 11.00 16.43 0.77
C THR A 357 12.14 15.44 0.72
N VAL A 358 11.89 14.20 0.29
CA VAL A 358 12.93 13.20 0.04
C VAL A 358 13.91 13.71 -1.03
N ALA A 359 13.41 14.22 -2.15
CA ALA A 359 14.25 14.81 -3.19
C ALA A 359 15.15 15.94 -2.67
N ASP A 360 14.59 16.81 -1.85
CA ASP A 360 15.32 17.96 -1.25
C ASP A 360 16.40 17.48 -0.27
N ILE A 361 16.13 16.46 0.59
CA ILE A 361 17.11 15.85 1.50
C ILE A 361 18.32 15.30 0.73
N PHE A 362 18.08 14.68 -0.43
CA PHE A 362 19.15 14.09 -1.25
C PHE A 362 19.71 15.03 -2.32
N GLY A 363 19.27 16.29 -2.35
CA GLY A 363 19.75 17.30 -3.30
C GLY A 363 19.32 17.06 -4.75
N ILE A 364 18.16 16.45 -4.97
CA ILE A 364 17.55 16.24 -6.29
C ILE A 364 16.72 17.48 -6.62
N THR A 365 17.24 18.37 -7.45
CA THR A 365 16.56 19.63 -7.81
C THR A 365 15.58 19.47 -8.97
N GLU A 366 15.79 18.49 -9.80
CA GLU A 366 15.03 18.19 -11.02
C GLU A 366 13.70 17.47 -10.79
N PHE A 367 13.38 17.06 -9.55
CA PHE A 367 12.13 16.35 -9.24
C PHE A 367 10.87 17.17 -9.61
N GLY A 368 10.84 18.46 -9.26
CA GLY A 368 9.85 19.43 -9.76
C GLY A 368 8.38 19.17 -9.39
N ARG A 369 8.08 18.22 -8.48
CA ARG A 369 6.74 17.80 -8.09
C ARG A 369 6.55 18.00 -6.59
N GLY A 370 5.38 18.48 -6.15
CA GLY A 370 5.08 18.72 -4.74
C GLY A 370 5.89 19.86 -4.12
N ARG A 371 5.76 20.03 -2.81
CA ARG A 371 6.44 21.07 -2.02
C ARG A 371 7.14 20.45 -0.80
N SER A 372 8.46 20.57 -0.75
CA SER A 372 9.26 20.06 0.37
C SER A 372 8.83 20.64 1.72
N PHE A 373 8.79 19.80 2.76
CA PHE A 373 8.59 20.22 4.15
C PHE A 373 9.79 21.00 4.72
N LEU A 374 10.96 20.90 4.10
CA LEU A 374 12.16 21.63 4.55
C LEU A 374 12.11 23.11 4.18
N LYS A 375 11.43 23.47 3.09
CA LYS A 375 11.28 24.86 2.66
C LYS A 375 10.22 25.55 3.52
N LYS A 376 10.58 26.74 4.05
CA LYS A 376 9.56 27.60 4.69
C LYS A 376 8.57 28.04 3.62
N SER A 377 7.29 27.85 3.89
CA SER A 377 6.18 28.36 3.08
C SER A 377 6.26 29.88 2.98
#